data_ae8f65226f14814b6dadeff69c21a398
#
_entry.id   ae8f65226f14814b6dadeff69c21a398
#
_cell.length_a   1.000
_cell.length_b   1.000
_cell.length_c   1.000
_cell.angle_alpha   90.00
_cell.angle_beta   90.00
_cell.angle_gamma   90.00
#
_symmetry.space_group_name_H-M   'P 1'
#
loop_
_entity.id
_entity.type
_entity.pdbx_description
1 polymer ?
#
loop_
_entity_poly.entity_id
_entity_poly.type
_entity_poly.pdbx_seq_one_letter_code
_entity_poly.pdbx_strand_id
1 'polypeptide(L)'
;MQLPVSPEVAANAVGNIENLVTLTSGQYTMGSLILMVSYGAHFAFILYFLMTSMQLAPRYRIVPIMSAIVMASAGLSLLREFTTWQDAYTLVGASYVPMQGESIFTNAFRYGNWTITVPILLTQLPIAFAISRPDLHKRAIRMSIPAVLMIWTGLYGQFGETGDFSRLNIWGVISTIFFVWLIIEVRGVITAAIANSPPQLVNWPKNLWYYFLATWGLYPIAYALPQLGFTGDIVVVRQLLFSIADISTKLIYGIILSRYLLRRSALEGYVPAAEALETSPLGAKVASQRGD
;
A
#
# COMPACT_ATOMS: atom_id res chain seq x y z
N MET A 1 31.82 -15.21 2.04
CA MET A 1 32.69 -14.31 2.83
C MET A 1 32.42 -12.91 2.28
N GLN A 2 31.59 -12.11 2.96
CA GLN A 2 31.32 -10.73 2.56
C GLN A 2 32.59 -9.91 2.79
N LEU A 3 33.08 -9.22 1.78
CA LEU A 3 34.13 -8.22 1.96
C LEU A 3 33.51 -7.08 2.80
N PRO A 4 34.18 -6.60 3.85
CA PRO A 4 33.68 -5.49 4.61
C PRO A 4 33.57 -4.27 3.70
N VAL A 5 32.37 -3.69 3.61
CA VAL A 5 32.13 -2.42 2.94
C VAL A 5 32.97 -1.36 3.65
N SER A 6 33.77 -0.59 2.88
CA SER A 6 34.58 0.45 3.50
C SER A 6 33.67 1.49 4.18
N PRO A 7 34.09 2.06 5.35
CA PRO A 7 33.30 3.08 6.04
C PRO A 7 32.93 4.29 5.17
N GLU A 8 33.74 4.59 4.17
CA GLU A 8 33.55 5.70 3.24
C GLU A 8 32.42 5.41 2.23
N VAL A 9 32.29 4.14 1.79
CA VAL A 9 31.18 3.68 0.93
C VAL A 9 29.87 3.64 1.72
N ALA A 10 29.92 3.20 2.99
CA ALA A 10 28.76 3.23 3.86
C ALA A 10 28.27 4.66 4.18
N ALA A 11 29.19 5.63 4.31
CA ALA A 11 28.85 7.04 4.55
C ALA A 11 28.22 7.73 3.33
N ASN A 12 28.57 7.29 2.12
CA ASN A 12 28.05 7.84 0.86
C ASN A 12 26.84 7.06 0.31
N ALA A 13 26.55 5.86 0.84
CA ALA A 13 25.35 5.13 0.48
C ALA A 13 24.11 5.86 1.03
N VAL A 14 23.35 6.49 0.16
CA VAL A 14 22.12 7.19 0.56
C VAL A 14 21.11 6.16 1.07
N GLY A 15 21.21 5.88 2.37
CA GLY A 15 20.14 5.44 3.23
C GLY A 15 19.35 4.18 2.88
N ASN A 16 19.89 3.22 2.09
CA ASN A 16 19.21 1.94 1.85
C ASN A 16 20.19 0.76 1.93
N ILE A 17 19.83 -0.26 2.73
CA ILE A 17 20.66 -1.45 2.92
C ILE A 17 20.89 -2.21 1.61
N GLU A 18 20.00 -2.10 0.65
CA GLU A 18 20.10 -2.68 -0.68
C GLU A 18 21.40 -2.27 -1.38
N ASN A 19 21.90 -1.08 -1.12
CA ASN A 19 23.14 -0.57 -1.71
C ASN A 19 24.42 -1.09 -1.03
N LEU A 20 24.29 -1.85 0.05
CA LEU A 20 25.41 -2.36 0.84
C LEU A 20 25.55 -3.89 0.78
N VAL A 21 24.52 -4.57 0.24
CA VAL A 21 24.41 -6.03 0.34
C VAL A 21 24.62 -6.69 -1.01
N THR A 22 25.61 -7.57 -1.09
CA THR A 22 25.79 -8.47 -2.23
C THR A 22 24.73 -9.57 -2.19
N LEU A 23 24.08 -9.82 -3.32
CA LEU A 23 23.00 -10.80 -3.47
C LEU A 23 23.49 -12.02 -4.24
N THR A 24 22.98 -13.19 -3.89
CA THR A 24 23.07 -14.37 -4.77
C THR A 24 22.18 -14.15 -6.00
N SER A 25 22.41 -14.90 -7.07
CA SER A 25 21.55 -14.83 -8.27
C SER A 25 20.08 -15.14 -7.94
N GLY A 26 19.80 -16.05 -6.99
CA GLY A 26 18.46 -16.36 -6.54
C GLY A 26 17.80 -15.20 -5.80
N GLN A 27 18.52 -14.54 -4.90
CA GLN A 27 18.02 -13.38 -4.16
C GLN A 27 17.71 -12.19 -5.08
N TYR A 28 18.63 -11.88 -6.01
CA TYR A 28 18.43 -10.84 -7.00
C TYR A 28 17.20 -11.11 -7.88
N THR A 29 17.09 -12.35 -8.40
CA THR A 29 15.94 -12.77 -9.22
C THR A 29 14.64 -12.67 -8.42
N MET A 30 14.63 -13.11 -7.16
CA MET A 30 13.44 -13.02 -6.31
C MET A 30 13.02 -11.56 -6.08
N GLY A 31 13.95 -10.65 -5.76
CA GLY A 31 13.68 -9.21 -5.63
C GLY A 31 13.11 -8.62 -6.92
N SER A 32 13.69 -8.97 -8.07
CA SER A 32 13.21 -8.55 -9.39
C SER A 32 11.77 -9.02 -9.65
N LEU A 33 11.46 -10.30 -9.35
CA LEU A 33 10.11 -10.86 -9.53
C LEU A 33 9.08 -10.21 -8.59
N ILE A 34 9.44 -9.97 -7.34
CA ILE A 34 8.59 -9.30 -6.36
C ILE A 34 8.17 -7.91 -6.86
N LEU A 35 9.14 -7.12 -7.32
CA LEU A 35 8.89 -5.78 -7.84
C LEU A 35 8.08 -5.82 -9.15
N MET A 36 8.42 -6.74 -10.06
CA MET A 36 7.72 -6.94 -11.34
C MET A 36 6.26 -7.30 -11.12
N VAL A 37 5.97 -8.29 -10.28
CA VAL A 37 4.60 -8.71 -9.96
C VAL A 37 3.85 -7.54 -9.31
N SER A 38 4.52 -6.77 -8.46
CA SER A 38 3.89 -5.66 -7.75
C SER A 38 3.44 -4.56 -8.72
N TYR A 39 4.31 -4.04 -9.61
CA TYR A 39 3.86 -3.02 -10.57
C TYR A 39 2.89 -3.59 -11.61
N GLY A 40 3.10 -4.82 -12.06
CA GLY A 40 2.22 -5.48 -13.02
C GLY A 40 0.80 -5.64 -12.49
N ALA A 41 0.65 -6.08 -11.23
CA ALA A 41 -0.65 -6.18 -10.57
C ALA A 41 -1.36 -4.82 -10.49
N HIS A 42 -0.66 -3.74 -10.14
CA HIS A 42 -1.25 -2.42 -10.10
C HIS A 42 -1.75 -1.97 -11.47
N PHE A 43 -0.96 -2.11 -12.52
CA PHE A 43 -1.40 -1.74 -13.88
C PHE A 43 -2.57 -2.59 -14.38
N ALA A 44 -2.55 -3.90 -14.15
CA ALA A 44 -3.62 -4.79 -14.57
C ALA A 44 -4.99 -4.40 -13.96
N PHE A 45 -5.01 -3.93 -12.73
CA PHE A 45 -6.25 -3.60 -12.02
C PHE A 45 -6.82 -2.20 -12.29
N ILE A 46 -6.13 -1.35 -13.06
CA ILE A 46 -6.68 -0.06 -13.51
C ILE A 46 -8.01 -0.29 -14.26
N LEU A 47 -8.02 -1.18 -15.25
CA LEU A 47 -9.22 -1.49 -16.03
C LEU A 47 -10.34 -2.07 -15.17
N TYR A 48 -10.01 -2.95 -14.22
CA TYR A 48 -10.98 -3.49 -13.26
C TYR A 48 -11.73 -2.39 -12.52
N PHE A 49 -11.02 -1.40 -11.99
CA PHE A 49 -11.65 -0.30 -11.26
C PHE A 49 -12.47 0.62 -12.15
N LEU A 50 -12.00 0.92 -13.36
CA LEU A 50 -12.76 1.73 -14.32
C LEU A 50 -14.04 1.03 -14.73
N MET A 51 -14.01 -0.26 -15.06
CA MET A 51 -15.19 -1.05 -15.40
C MET A 51 -16.16 -1.17 -14.22
N THR A 52 -15.65 -1.40 -13.01
CA THR A 52 -16.49 -1.49 -11.82
C THR A 52 -17.21 -0.16 -11.54
N SER A 53 -16.58 0.99 -11.85
CA SER A 53 -17.22 2.29 -11.64
C SER A 53 -18.54 2.43 -12.41
N MET A 54 -18.62 1.82 -13.59
CA MET A 54 -19.83 1.86 -14.44
C MET A 54 -21.01 1.07 -13.85
N GLN A 55 -20.73 0.08 -13.03
CA GLN A 55 -21.73 -0.78 -12.38
C GLN A 55 -22.29 -0.18 -11.08
N LEU A 56 -21.70 0.91 -10.57
CA LEU A 56 -22.11 1.53 -9.31
C LEU A 56 -23.10 2.67 -9.50
N ALA A 57 -23.97 2.88 -8.51
CA ALA A 57 -24.81 4.07 -8.44
C ALA A 57 -23.94 5.35 -8.57
N PRO A 58 -24.40 6.39 -9.30
CA PRO A 58 -23.57 7.55 -9.70
C PRO A 58 -22.77 8.19 -8.55
N ARG A 59 -23.37 8.27 -7.38
CA ARG A 59 -22.74 8.86 -6.16
C ARG A 59 -21.51 8.10 -5.65
N TYR A 60 -21.35 6.83 -6.02
CA TYR A 60 -20.26 5.97 -5.56
C TYR A 60 -19.16 5.76 -6.60
N ARG A 61 -19.40 6.14 -7.87
CA ARG A 61 -18.46 5.91 -8.98
C ARG A 61 -17.07 6.50 -8.76
N ILE A 62 -17.01 7.59 -8.02
CA ILE A 62 -15.73 8.26 -7.72
C ILE A 62 -14.77 7.35 -6.96
N VAL A 63 -15.26 6.41 -6.12
CA VAL A 63 -14.40 5.56 -5.28
C VAL A 63 -13.52 4.62 -6.12
N PRO A 64 -14.05 3.78 -7.02
CA PRO A 64 -13.19 2.97 -7.88
C PRO A 64 -12.38 3.81 -8.88
N ILE A 65 -12.84 4.98 -9.31
CA ILE A 65 -12.03 5.91 -10.12
C ILE A 65 -10.81 6.37 -9.31
N MET A 66 -10.98 6.74 -8.05
CA MET A 66 -9.85 7.04 -7.15
C MET A 66 -8.92 5.84 -6.99
N SER A 67 -9.46 4.61 -6.90
CA SER A 67 -8.63 3.40 -6.88
C SER A 67 -7.83 3.24 -8.17
N ALA A 68 -8.41 3.50 -9.35
CA ALA A 68 -7.69 3.47 -10.63
C ALA A 68 -6.53 4.49 -10.66
N ILE A 69 -6.74 5.70 -10.13
CA ILE A 69 -5.69 6.73 -9.99
C ILE A 69 -4.56 6.23 -9.08
N VAL A 70 -4.92 5.63 -7.94
CA VAL A 70 -3.95 5.01 -7.01
C VAL A 70 -3.17 3.90 -7.70
N MET A 71 -3.83 3.04 -8.47
CA MET A 71 -3.18 1.96 -9.23
C MET A 71 -2.18 2.51 -10.24
N ALA A 72 -2.55 3.54 -11.01
CA ALA A 72 -1.66 4.16 -11.98
C ALA A 72 -0.42 4.78 -11.32
N SER A 73 -0.63 5.56 -10.25
CA SER A 73 0.46 6.21 -9.52
C SER A 73 1.39 5.20 -8.85
N ALA A 74 0.83 4.18 -8.18
CA ALA A 74 1.62 3.14 -7.52
C ALA A 74 2.36 2.26 -8.53
N GLY A 75 1.72 1.89 -9.64
CA GLY A 75 2.33 1.11 -10.70
C GLY A 75 3.55 1.81 -11.31
N LEU A 76 3.45 3.13 -11.57
CA LEU A 76 4.58 3.92 -12.08
C LEU A 76 5.74 4.02 -11.08
N SER A 77 5.43 4.23 -9.80
CA SER A 77 6.46 4.27 -8.75
C SER A 77 7.19 2.93 -8.59
N LEU A 78 6.43 1.83 -8.57
CA LEU A 78 7.00 0.48 -8.45
C LEU A 78 7.76 0.06 -9.71
N LEU A 79 7.32 0.49 -10.90
CA LEU A 79 8.10 0.31 -12.14
C LEU A 79 9.43 1.07 -12.05
N ARG A 80 9.43 2.29 -11.50
CA ARG A 80 10.67 3.04 -11.28
C ARG A 80 11.59 2.33 -10.28
N GLU A 81 11.04 1.76 -9.21
CA GLU A 81 11.84 0.95 -8.29
C GLU A 81 12.40 -0.31 -8.94
N PHE A 82 11.61 -0.99 -9.77
CA PHE A 82 12.09 -2.14 -10.53
C PHE A 82 13.26 -1.77 -11.46
N THR A 83 13.15 -0.66 -12.20
CA THR A 83 14.24 -0.21 -13.07
C THR A 83 15.48 0.18 -12.27
N THR A 84 15.32 0.92 -11.16
CA THR A 84 16.46 1.25 -10.30
C THR A 84 17.06 0.03 -9.61
N TRP A 85 16.28 -1.01 -9.29
CA TRP A 85 16.79 -2.28 -8.81
C TRP A 85 17.70 -2.95 -9.86
N GLN A 86 17.27 -2.96 -11.13
CA GLN A 86 18.07 -3.53 -12.22
C GLN A 86 19.36 -2.76 -12.45
N ASP A 87 19.31 -1.44 -12.38
CA ASP A 87 20.44 -0.55 -12.61
C ASP A 87 21.42 -0.53 -11.42
N ALA A 88 20.96 -0.83 -10.20
CA ALA A 88 21.75 -0.76 -8.97
C ALA A 88 22.68 -1.96 -8.75
N TYR A 89 22.55 -3.03 -9.52
CA TYR A 89 23.36 -4.24 -9.33
C TYR A 89 24.05 -4.65 -10.61
N THR A 90 25.29 -5.16 -10.48
CA THR A 90 26.03 -5.79 -11.57
C THR A 90 26.43 -7.21 -11.21
N LEU A 91 26.42 -8.11 -12.19
CA LEU A 91 26.85 -9.49 -12.00
C LEU A 91 28.37 -9.58 -11.99
N VAL A 92 28.93 -10.04 -10.88
CA VAL A 92 30.36 -10.28 -10.71
C VAL A 92 30.54 -11.75 -10.28
N GLY A 93 31.06 -12.57 -11.19
CA GLY A 93 31.10 -14.01 -10.96
C GLY A 93 29.72 -14.63 -10.85
N ALA A 94 29.38 -15.18 -9.67
CA ALA A 94 28.07 -15.79 -9.37
C ALA A 94 27.18 -14.91 -8.48
N SER A 95 27.56 -13.66 -8.22
CA SER A 95 26.89 -12.78 -7.28
C SER A 95 26.55 -11.43 -7.91
N TYR A 96 25.47 -10.82 -7.47
CA TYR A 96 25.07 -9.47 -7.84
C TYR A 96 25.60 -8.49 -6.78
N VAL A 97 26.50 -7.61 -7.20
CA VAL A 97 27.19 -6.64 -6.35
C VAL A 97 26.55 -5.27 -6.57
N PRO A 98 26.25 -4.49 -5.51
CA PRO A 98 25.75 -3.14 -5.66
C PRO A 98 26.72 -2.26 -6.46
N MET A 99 26.16 -1.53 -7.43
CA MET A 99 26.90 -0.53 -8.19
C MET A 99 27.30 0.63 -7.28
N GLN A 100 28.51 1.15 -7.50
CA GLN A 100 28.98 2.35 -6.80
C GLN A 100 28.86 3.55 -7.72
N GLY A 101 28.40 4.70 -7.21
CA GLY A 101 28.29 5.93 -8.00
C GLY A 101 26.84 6.35 -8.26
N GLU A 102 26.49 6.58 -9.52
CA GLU A 102 25.21 7.24 -9.88
C GLU A 102 23.98 6.33 -9.82
N SER A 103 24.16 5.01 -9.94
CA SER A 103 23.04 4.04 -10.00
C SER A 103 22.84 3.36 -8.65
N ILE A 104 22.16 4.06 -7.72
CA ILE A 104 21.81 3.52 -6.41
C ILE A 104 20.32 3.23 -6.32
N PHE A 105 19.98 2.13 -5.65
CA PHE A 105 18.60 1.80 -5.32
C PHE A 105 18.06 2.70 -4.21
N THR A 106 16.79 3.08 -4.30
CA THR A 106 16.14 3.84 -3.22
C THR A 106 14.66 3.49 -3.08
N ASN A 107 14.24 3.19 -1.86
CA ASN A 107 12.83 3.07 -1.49
C ASN A 107 12.10 4.43 -1.39
N ALA A 108 12.79 5.57 -1.58
CA ALA A 108 12.17 6.89 -1.48
C ALA A 108 11.04 7.11 -2.52
N PHE A 109 11.08 6.40 -3.65
CA PHE A 109 9.97 6.43 -4.62
C PHE A 109 8.65 5.94 -4.02
N ARG A 110 8.66 4.94 -3.13
CA ARG A 110 7.47 4.50 -2.39
C ARG A 110 6.93 5.60 -1.51
N TYR A 111 7.78 6.28 -0.75
CA TYR A 111 7.37 7.37 0.14
C TYR A 111 6.79 8.56 -0.64
N GLY A 112 7.40 8.92 -1.78
CA GLY A 112 6.85 9.91 -2.69
C GLY A 112 5.46 9.50 -3.20
N ASN A 113 5.30 8.26 -3.63
CA ASN A 113 4.01 7.72 -4.04
C ASN A 113 2.99 7.67 -2.89
N TRP A 114 3.38 7.22 -1.70
CA TRP A 114 2.48 7.18 -0.54
C TRP A 114 1.97 8.58 -0.17
N THR A 115 2.79 9.63 -0.33
CA THR A 115 2.36 11.01 -0.09
C THR A 115 1.16 11.41 -0.96
N ILE A 116 1.07 10.88 -2.18
CA ILE A 116 -0.04 11.11 -3.11
C ILE A 116 -1.19 10.13 -2.84
N THR A 117 -0.87 8.85 -2.78
CA THR A 117 -1.89 7.79 -2.81
C THR A 117 -2.59 7.57 -1.48
N VAL A 118 -1.89 7.75 -0.35
CA VAL A 118 -2.48 7.51 0.97
C VAL A 118 -3.61 8.48 1.29
N PRO A 119 -3.50 9.80 1.09
CA PRO A 119 -4.64 10.72 1.24
C PRO A 119 -5.84 10.34 0.36
N ILE A 120 -5.59 9.87 -0.88
CA ILE A 120 -6.65 9.40 -1.78
C ILE A 120 -7.35 8.16 -1.20
N LEU A 121 -6.58 7.15 -0.75
CA LEU A 121 -7.12 5.94 -0.12
C LEU A 121 -7.96 6.25 1.12
N LEU A 122 -7.47 7.13 2.00
CA LEU A 122 -8.18 7.52 3.21
C LEU A 122 -9.47 8.29 2.89
N THR A 123 -9.47 9.12 1.85
CA THR A 123 -10.66 9.87 1.41
C THR A 123 -11.75 8.95 0.84
N GLN A 124 -11.39 7.80 0.29
CA GLN A 124 -12.36 6.80 -0.18
C GLN A 124 -13.28 6.29 0.95
N LEU A 125 -12.77 6.18 2.19
CA LEU A 125 -13.55 5.65 3.32
C LEU A 125 -14.82 6.45 3.61
N PRO A 126 -14.76 7.77 3.89
CA PRO A 126 -15.97 8.55 4.19
C PRO A 126 -16.91 8.64 2.97
N ILE A 127 -16.39 8.58 1.74
CA ILE A 127 -17.23 8.54 0.53
C ILE A 127 -17.98 7.19 0.44
N ALA A 128 -17.26 6.08 0.58
CA ALA A 128 -17.84 4.74 0.48
C ALA A 128 -18.94 4.50 1.53
N PHE A 129 -18.74 5.02 2.73
CA PHE A 129 -19.72 4.90 3.81
C PHE A 129 -20.78 6.01 3.84
N ALA A 130 -20.86 6.84 2.79
CA ALA A 130 -21.86 7.90 2.61
C ALA A 130 -21.94 8.85 3.82
N ILE A 131 -20.80 9.24 4.36
CA ILE A 131 -20.72 10.28 5.39
C ILE A 131 -21.12 11.62 4.79
N SER A 132 -21.78 12.48 5.55
CA SER A 132 -22.26 13.79 5.09
C SER A 132 -21.11 14.61 4.47
N ARG A 133 -21.41 15.45 3.45
CA ARG A 133 -20.38 16.25 2.77
C ARG A 133 -19.52 17.13 3.67
N PRO A 134 -20.10 17.87 4.66
CA PRO A 134 -19.29 18.66 5.59
C PRO A 134 -18.35 17.80 6.42
N ASP A 135 -18.83 16.67 6.93
CA ASP A 135 -18.03 15.74 7.73
C ASP A 135 -16.99 14.98 6.89
N LEU A 136 -17.30 14.71 5.61
CA LEU A 136 -16.38 14.05 4.69
C LEU A 136 -15.08 14.85 4.54
N HIS A 137 -15.17 16.15 4.21
CA HIS A 137 -13.99 16.99 4.05
C HIS A 137 -13.17 17.08 5.34
N LYS A 138 -13.86 17.30 6.47
CA LYS A 138 -13.23 17.35 7.78
C LYS A 138 -12.48 16.05 8.10
N ARG A 139 -13.11 14.90 7.90
CA ARG A 139 -12.51 13.59 8.18
C ARG A 139 -11.36 13.26 7.20
N ALA A 140 -11.52 13.56 5.91
CA ALA A 140 -10.47 13.38 4.92
C ALA A 140 -9.20 14.17 5.29
N ILE A 141 -9.34 15.45 5.65
CA ILE A 141 -8.22 16.29 6.08
C ILE A 141 -7.59 15.76 7.38
N ARG A 142 -8.41 15.41 8.39
CA ARG A 142 -7.92 14.90 9.69
C ARG A 142 -7.16 13.60 9.57
N MET A 143 -7.48 12.74 8.60
CA MET A 143 -6.72 11.51 8.32
C MET A 143 -5.49 11.80 7.47
N SER A 144 -5.57 12.73 6.51
CA SER A 144 -4.46 13.01 5.58
C SER A 144 -3.28 13.70 6.27
N ILE A 145 -3.53 14.58 7.24
CA ILE A 145 -2.46 15.29 7.96
C ILE A 145 -1.52 14.31 8.68
N PRO A 146 -1.99 13.46 9.61
CA PRO A 146 -1.11 12.51 10.28
C PRO A 146 -0.50 11.50 9.31
N ALA A 147 -1.20 11.12 8.24
CA ALA A 147 -0.66 10.21 7.23
C ALA A 147 0.56 10.81 6.51
N VAL A 148 0.48 12.06 6.06
CA VAL A 148 1.60 12.74 5.40
C VAL A 148 2.76 12.95 6.37
N LEU A 149 2.49 13.37 7.61
CA LEU A 149 3.53 13.53 8.63
C LEU A 149 4.22 12.19 8.96
N MET A 150 3.46 11.09 9.08
CA MET A 150 3.98 9.74 9.26
C MET A 150 4.93 9.34 8.12
N ILE A 151 4.52 9.56 6.87
CA ILE A 151 5.30 9.20 5.69
C ILE A 151 6.61 9.96 5.64
N TRP A 152 6.60 11.28 5.82
CA TRP A 152 7.80 12.10 5.71
C TRP A 152 8.77 11.92 6.87
N THR A 153 8.26 11.76 8.10
CA THR A 153 9.11 11.45 9.25
C THR A 153 9.72 10.05 9.13
N GLY A 154 8.96 9.07 8.61
CA GLY A 154 9.50 7.75 8.30
C GLY A 154 10.59 7.79 7.23
N LEU A 155 10.38 8.53 6.13
CA LEU A 155 11.40 8.72 5.09
C LEU A 155 12.68 9.33 5.65
N TYR A 156 12.55 10.39 6.45
CA TYR A 156 13.72 11.04 7.04
C TYR A 156 14.50 10.08 7.98
N GLY A 157 13.76 9.24 8.71
CA GLY A 157 14.38 8.19 9.53
C GLY A 157 15.12 7.16 8.68
N GLN A 158 14.54 6.76 7.56
CA GLN A 158 15.13 5.76 6.66
C GLN A 158 16.51 6.17 6.13
N PHE A 159 16.80 7.46 5.97
CA PHE A 159 18.14 7.92 5.61
C PHE A 159 19.22 7.62 6.66
N GLY A 160 18.87 7.07 7.81
CA GLY A 160 19.78 6.62 8.85
C GLY A 160 19.89 5.11 9.00
N GLU A 161 19.33 4.32 8.08
CA GLU A 161 19.27 2.86 8.23
C GLU A 161 20.61 2.15 8.00
N THR A 162 21.59 2.82 7.39
CA THR A 162 22.92 2.27 7.11
C THR A 162 23.98 2.69 8.14
N GLY A 163 23.60 3.49 9.14
CA GLY A 163 24.48 3.99 10.18
C GLY A 163 24.29 3.29 11.53
N ASP A 164 24.30 4.08 12.59
CA ASP A 164 24.11 3.65 13.98
C ASP A 164 22.66 3.43 14.39
N PHE A 165 21.73 3.52 13.45
CA PHE A 165 20.28 3.45 13.62
C PHE A 165 19.64 4.55 14.49
N SER A 166 20.40 5.48 15.06
CA SER A 166 19.84 6.54 15.92
C SER A 166 18.77 7.34 15.17
N ARG A 167 19.07 7.77 13.93
CA ARG A 167 18.12 8.49 13.08
C ARG A 167 16.91 7.61 12.74
N LEU A 168 17.14 6.36 12.34
CA LEU A 168 16.08 5.40 12.02
C LEU A 168 15.12 5.25 13.22
N ASN A 169 15.65 5.05 14.42
CA ASN A 169 14.87 4.81 15.64
C ASN A 169 14.11 6.06 16.09
N ILE A 170 14.79 7.20 16.21
CA ILE A 170 14.15 8.44 16.69
C ILE A 170 12.99 8.84 15.75
N TRP A 171 13.25 8.90 14.46
CA TRP A 171 12.24 9.31 13.50
C TRP A 171 11.19 8.21 13.22
N GLY A 172 11.55 6.95 13.41
CA GLY A 172 10.62 5.83 13.42
C GLY A 172 9.60 5.94 14.55
N VAL A 173 10.05 6.31 15.77
CA VAL A 173 9.15 6.58 16.91
C VAL A 173 8.24 7.77 16.60
N ILE A 174 8.77 8.88 16.08
CA ILE A 174 7.97 10.04 15.68
C ILE A 174 6.93 9.66 14.62
N SER A 175 7.33 8.92 13.60
CA SER A 175 6.42 8.38 12.57
C SER A 175 5.33 7.49 13.18
N THR A 176 5.69 6.66 14.15
CA THR A 176 4.73 5.80 14.86
C THR A 176 3.69 6.60 15.66
N ILE A 177 4.07 7.73 16.26
CA ILE A 177 3.12 8.63 16.94
C ILE A 177 2.06 9.13 15.94
N PHE A 178 2.47 9.58 14.75
CA PHE A 178 1.55 9.97 13.69
C PHE A 178 0.71 8.81 13.17
N PHE A 179 1.29 7.61 13.11
CA PHE A 179 0.55 6.40 12.73
C PHE A 179 -0.56 6.08 13.74
N VAL A 180 -0.27 6.15 15.02
CA VAL A 180 -1.29 5.97 16.08
C VAL A 180 -2.39 7.03 15.97
N TRP A 181 -2.04 8.30 15.74
CA TRP A 181 -3.04 9.34 15.49
C TRP A 181 -3.91 8.99 14.27
N LEU A 182 -3.31 8.58 13.16
CA LEU A 182 -4.06 8.12 11.97
C LEU A 182 -5.01 6.97 12.29
N ILE A 183 -4.55 5.96 13.04
CA ILE A 183 -5.38 4.82 13.49
C ILE A 183 -6.62 5.31 14.26
N ILE A 184 -6.48 6.29 15.15
CA ILE A 184 -7.59 6.87 15.91
C ILE A 184 -8.60 7.57 14.98
N GLU A 185 -8.13 8.36 14.01
CA GLU A 185 -9.02 9.04 13.06
C GLU A 185 -9.76 8.03 12.16
N VAL A 186 -9.06 7.02 11.64
CA VAL A 186 -9.68 5.94 10.85
C VAL A 186 -10.70 5.18 11.69
N ARG A 187 -10.41 4.87 12.95
CA ARG A 187 -11.36 4.23 13.86
C ARG A 187 -12.65 5.04 14.00
N GLY A 188 -12.55 6.37 14.08
CA GLY A 188 -13.71 7.27 14.14
C GLY A 188 -14.58 7.19 12.87
N VAL A 189 -13.95 7.07 11.69
CA VAL A 189 -14.67 6.87 10.41
C VAL A 189 -15.35 5.50 10.38
N ILE A 190 -14.65 4.45 10.78
CA ILE A 190 -15.20 3.09 10.81
C ILE A 190 -16.38 2.98 11.80
N THR A 191 -16.31 3.62 12.97
CA THR A 191 -17.41 3.64 13.93
C THR A 191 -18.65 4.30 13.33
N ALA A 192 -18.48 5.45 12.67
CA ALA A 192 -19.57 6.11 11.96
C ALA A 192 -20.12 5.26 10.81
N ALA A 193 -19.23 4.56 10.09
CA ALA A 193 -19.60 3.66 9.01
C ALA A 193 -20.47 2.49 9.51
N ILE A 194 -20.13 1.90 10.64
CA ILE A 194 -20.93 0.82 11.27
C ILE A 194 -22.35 1.32 11.61
N ALA A 195 -22.45 2.52 12.21
CA ALA A 195 -23.73 3.12 12.60
C ALA A 195 -24.63 3.46 11.38
N ASN A 196 -24.01 3.83 10.24
CA ASN A 196 -24.74 4.26 9.03
C ASN A 196 -24.90 3.15 7.97
N SER A 197 -24.37 1.95 8.22
CA SER A 197 -24.48 0.84 7.27
C SER A 197 -25.82 0.12 7.39
N PRO A 198 -26.43 -0.30 6.26
CA PRO A 198 -27.55 -1.22 6.29
C PRO A 198 -27.21 -2.49 7.09
N PRO A 199 -28.20 -3.12 7.77
CA PRO A 199 -27.93 -4.32 8.58
C PRO A 199 -27.20 -5.44 7.84
N GLN A 200 -27.50 -5.63 6.56
CA GLN A 200 -26.84 -6.62 5.69
C GLN A 200 -25.36 -6.33 5.40
N LEU A 201 -24.93 -5.09 5.58
CA LEU A 201 -23.56 -4.64 5.24
C LEU A 201 -22.72 -4.23 6.46
N VAL A 202 -23.26 -4.31 7.67
CA VAL A 202 -22.61 -3.84 8.91
C VAL A 202 -21.26 -4.54 9.20
N ASN A 203 -21.09 -5.77 8.72
CA ASN A 203 -19.85 -6.52 8.91
C ASN A 203 -18.70 -6.03 7.98
N TRP A 204 -19.03 -5.32 6.90
CA TRP A 204 -18.00 -4.82 5.97
C TRP A 204 -17.06 -3.80 6.60
N PRO A 205 -17.54 -2.69 7.21
CA PRO A 205 -16.65 -1.76 7.90
C PRO A 205 -15.96 -2.39 9.11
N LYS A 206 -16.60 -3.35 9.83
CA LYS A 206 -15.94 -4.08 10.93
C LYS A 206 -14.74 -4.88 10.43
N ASN A 207 -14.92 -5.67 9.38
CA ASN A 207 -13.84 -6.48 8.81
C ASN A 207 -12.76 -5.61 8.16
N LEU A 208 -13.15 -4.50 7.53
CA LEU A 208 -12.22 -3.54 6.95
C LEU A 208 -11.30 -2.90 8.02
N TRP A 209 -11.79 -2.70 9.23
CA TRP A 209 -10.98 -2.22 10.34
C TRP A 209 -9.83 -3.19 10.68
N TYR A 210 -10.12 -4.47 10.85
CA TYR A 210 -9.09 -5.47 11.14
C TYR A 210 -8.14 -5.66 9.96
N TYR A 211 -8.67 -5.63 8.75
CA TYR A 211 -7.87 -5.64 7.53
C TYR A 211 -6.90 -4.46 7.45
N PHE A 212 -7.38 -3.26 7.76
CA PHE A 212 -6.57 -2.06 7.81
C PHE A 212 -5.40 -2.23 8.80
N LEU A 213 -5.68 -2.63 10.03
CA LEU A 213 -4.63 -2.81 11.04
C LEU A 213 -3.59 -3.85 10.62
N ALA A 214 -4.02 -4.99 10.11
CA ALA A 214 -3.13 -6.07 9.69
C ALA A 214 -2.22 -5.64 8.53
N THR A 215 -2.78 -5.01 7.50
CA THR A 215 -2.03 -4.69 6.28
C THR A 215 -1.15 -3.45 6.42
N TRP A 216 -1.60 -2.42 7.16
CA TRP A 216 -0.80 -1.23 7.44
C TRP A 216 0.31 -1.51 8.46
N GLY A 217 0.12 -2.49 9.35
CA GLY A 217 1.15 -2.97 10.27
C GLY A 217 2.38 -3.58 9.60
N LEU A 218 2.29 -3.98 8.32
CA LEU A 218 3.43 -4.52 7.57
C LEU A 218 4.51 -3.47 7.29
N TYR A 219 4.12 -2.19 7.11
CA TYR A 219 5.07 -1.11 6.82
C TYR A 219 6.09 -0.86 7.94
N PRO A 220 5.69 -0.68 9.22
CA PRO A 220 6.65 -0.53 10.31
C PRO A 220 7.52 -1.78 10.52
N ILE A 221 7.02 -2.98 10.22
CA ILE A 221 7.83 -4.20 10.27
C ILE A 221 8.92 -4.15 9.19
N ALA A 222 8.56 -3.85 7.94
CA ALA A 222 9.53 -3.70 6.84
C ALA A 222 10.55 -2.57 7.10
N TYR A 223 10.11 -1.47 7.72
CA TYR A 223 10.96 -0.36 8.13
C TYR A 223 12.02 -0.76 9.17
N ALA A 224 11.67 -1.64 10.09
CA ALA A 224 12.56 -2.07 11.17
C ALA A 224 13.56 -3.17 10.78
N LEU A 225 13.35 -3.87 9.64
CA LEU A 225 14.17 -5.02 9.23
C LEU A 225 15.69 -4.75 9.14
N PRO A 226 16.18 -3.57 8.73
CA PRO A 226 17.62 -3.29 8.72
C PRO A 226 18.31 -3.53 10.06
N GLN A 227 17.59 -3.39 11.19
CA GLN A 227 18.15 -3.61 12.51
C GLN A 227 18.45 -5.10 12.82
N LEU A 228 17.92 -6.03 12.02
CA LEU A 228 18.20 -7.46 12.14
C LEU A 228 19.48 -7.87 11.40
N GLY A 229 20.08 -6.96 10.64
CA GLY A 229 21.33 -7.16 9.92
C GLY A 229 21.24 -6.85 8.42
N PHE A 230 22.40 -6.77 7.79
CA PHE A 230 22.54 -6.46 6.36
C PHE A 230 22.86 -7.74 5.58
N THR A 231 21.83 -8.51 5.26
CA THR A 231 21.93 -9.75 4.50
C THR A 231 21.02 -9.74 3.28
N GLY A 232 21.33 -10.55 2.28
CA GLY A 232 20.50 -10.68 1.08
C GLY A 232 19.08 -11.16 1.40
N ASP A 233 18.91 -12.01 2.41
CA ASP A 233 17.59 -12.48 2.83
C ASP A 233 16.76 -11.34 3.45
N ILE A 234 17.38 -10.49 4.27
CA ILE A 234 16.70 -9.29 4.84
C ILE A 234 16.26 -8.34 3.72
N VAL A 235 17.10 -8.10 2.71
CA VAL A 235 16.76 -7.30 1.53
C VAL A 235 15.54 -7.87 0.81
N VAL A 236 15.53 -9.17 0.50
CA VAL A 236 14.43 -9.84 -0.20
C VAL A 236 13.15 -9.82 0.63
N VAL A 237 13.22 -10.15 1.92
CA VAL A 237 12.05 -10.13 2.83
C VAL A 237 11.48 -8.72 2.96
N ARG A 238 12.32 -7.70 3.01
CA ARG A 238 11.90 -6.30 3.05
C ARG A 238 11.11 -5.90 1.81
N GLN A 239 11.65 -6.20 0.62
CA GLN A 239 10.96 -5.91 -0.64
C GLN A 239 9.65 -6.69 -0.75
N LEU A 240 9.59 -7.93 -0.25
CA LEU A 240 8.39 -8.73 -0.19
C LEU A 240 7.33 -8.10 0.73
N LEU A 241 7.71 -7.68 1.95
CA LEU A 241 6.78 -7.06 2.89
C LEU A 241 6.22 -5.73 2.37
N PHE A 242 7.06 -4.86 1.82
CA PHE A 242 6.58 -3.63 1.19
C PHE A 242 5.64 -3.91 0.02
N SER A 243 5.94 -4.89 -0.82
CA SER A 243 5.12 -5.24 -1.99
C SER A 243 3.78 -5.87 -1.58
N ILE A 244 3.77 -6.77 -0.59
CA ILE A 244 2.54 -7.31 0.00
C ILE A 244 1.71 -6.19 0.62
N ALA A 245 2.34 -5.28 1.37
CA ALA A 245 1.66 -4.13 1.96
C ALA A 245 1.03 -3.25 0.87
N ASP A 246 1.79 -2.90 -0.18
CA ASP A 246 1.30 -2.06 -1.27
C ASP A 246 0.13 -2.71 -2.04
N ILE A 247 0.22 -3.98 -2.38
CA ILE A 247 -0.88 -4.73 -3.02
C ILE A 247 -2.09 -4.78 -2.09
N SER A 248 -1.90 -5.09 -0.82
CA SER A 248 -3.00 -5.23 0.13
C SER A 248 -3.69 -3.89 0.40
N THR A 249 -2.93 -2.85 0.74
CA THR A 249 -3.50 -1.55 1.16
C THR A 249 -4.07 -0.72 0.02
N LYS A 250 -3.77 -1.07 -1.22
CA LYS A 250 -4.23 -0.34 -2.42
C LYS A 250 -5.16 -1.19 -3.28
N LEU A 251 -4.64 -2.28 -3.86
CA LEU A 251 -5.37 -3.11 -4.82
C LEU A 251 -6.50 -3.89 -4.12
N ILE A 252 -6.17 -4.72 -3.11
CA ILE A 252 -7.18 -5.55 -2.43
C ILE A 252 -8.14 -4.67 -1.64
N TYR A 253 -7.66 -3.62 -0.99
CA TYR A 253 -8.50 -2.61 -0.34
C TYR A 253 -9.51 -2.00 -1.33
N GLY A 254 -9.07 -1.58 -2.52
CA GLY A 254 -9.94 -1.04 -3.56
C GLY A 254 -10.99 -2.05 -4.03
N ILE A 255 -10.63 -3.33 -4.16
CA ILE A 255 -11.59 -4.41 -4.46
C ILE A 255 -12.63 -4.53 -3.34
N ILE A 256 -12.20 -4.56 -2.08
CA ILE A 256 -13.11 -4.66 -0.92
C ILE A 256 -14.13 -3.51 -0.95
N LEU A 257 -13.67 -2.26 -1.11
CA LEU A 257 -14.56 -1.11 -1.20
C LEU A 257 -15.49 -1.19 -2.42
N SER A 258 -14.99 -1.59 -3.58
CA SER A 258 -15.79 -1.74 -4.81
C SER A 258 -16.88 -2.78 -4.63
N ARG A 259 -16.59 -3.91 -4.00
CA ARG A 259 -17.57 -4.96 -3.71
C ARG A 259 -18.61 -4.54 -2.68
N TYR A 260 -18.19 -3.80 -1.65
CA TYR A 260 -19.11 -3.20 -0.69
C TYR A 260 -20.08 -2.24 -1.40
N LEU A 261 -19.56 -1.35 -2.25
CA LEU A 261 -20.35 -0.34 -2.95
C LEU A 261 -21.30 -0.95 -3.99
N LEU A 262 -20.90 -2.04 -4.65
CA LEU A 262 -21.76 -2.77 -5.57
C LEU A 262 -23.00 -3.31 -4.82
N ARG A 263 -22.81 -3.97 -3.68
CA ARG A 263 -23.91 -4.46 -2.85
C ARG A 263 -24.76 -3.34 -2.31
N ARG A 264 -24.14 -2.25 -1.88
CA ARG A 264 -24.87 -1.07 -1.40
C ARG A 264 -25.71 -0.44 -2.50
N SER A 265 -25.17 -0.29 -3.72
CA SER A 265 -25.89 0.23 -4.87
C SER A 265 -27.09 -0.63 -5.23
N ALA A 266 -26.95 -1.96 -5.19
CA ALA A 266 -28.05 -2.89 -5.44
C ALA A 266 -29.16 -2.81 -4.38
N LEU A 267 -28.79 -2.70 -3.07
CA LEU A 267 -29.74 -2.50 -1.98
C LEU A 267 -30.50 -1.18 -2.09
N GLU A 268 -29.92 -0.18 -2.72
CA GLU A 268 -30.53 1.12 -3.01
C GLU A 268 -31.37 1.12 -4.29
N GLY A 269 -31.56 -0.06 -4.93
CA GLY A 269 -32.39 -0.26 -6.13
C GLY A 269 -31.70 0.09 -7.45
N TYR A 270 -30.37 0.22 -7.48
CA TYR A 270 -29.65 0.49 -8.73
C TYR A 270 -29.50 -0.79 -9.57
N VAL A 271 -30.29 -0.90 -10.66
CA VAL A 271 -30.43 -2.11 -11.49
C VAL A 271 -29.11 -2.64 -12.03
N PRO A 272 -28.19 -1.84 -12.64
CA PRO A 272 -26.92 -2.39 -13.13
C PRO A 272 -26.06 -3.03 -12.05
N ALA A 273 -26.17 -2.61 -10.79
CA ALA A 273 -25.46 -3.23 -9.69
C ALA A 273 -26.08 -4.59 -9.28
N ALA A 274 -27.40 -4.69 -9.33
CA ALA A 274 -28.11 -5.94 -9.06
C ALA A 274 -27.78 -6.99 -10.15
N GLU A 275 -27.85 -6.63 -11.42
CA GLU A 275 -27.48 -7.51 -12.54
C GLU A 275 -26.02 -7.99 -12.46
N ALA A 276 -25.08 -7.09 -12.11
CA ALA A 276 -23.67 -7.44 -11.94
C ALA A 276 -23.42 -8.41 -10.77
N LEU A 277 -24.29 -8.40 -9.76
CA LEU A 277 -24.21 -9.36 -8.63
C LEU A 277 -24.78 -10.71 -9.02
N GLU A 278 -25.87 -10.75 -9.78
CA GLU A 278 -26.53 -12.00 -10.24
C GLU A 278 -25.66 -12.77 -11.22
N THR A 279 -24.94 -12.10 -12.10
CA THR A 279 -24.03 -12.70 -13.09
C THR A 279 -22.70 -13.15 -12.49
N SER A 280 -22.43 -12.82 -11.24
CA SER A 280 -21.18 -13.22 -10.56
C SER A 280 -21.32 -14.65 -9.99
N PRO A 281 -20.25 -15.49 -10.02
CA PRO A 281 -20.29 -16.84 -9.44
C PRO A 281 -20.67 -16.89 -7.94
N LEU A 282 -20.49 -15.76 -7.24
CA LEU A 282 -20.92 -15.58 -5.83
C LEU A 282 -22.38 -15.13 -5.73
N GLY A 283 -22.96 -14.54 -6.77
CA GLY A 283 -24.35 -14.07 -6.81
C GLY A 283 -25.36 -15.21 -7.01
N ALA A 284 -24.99 -16.24 -7.74
CA ALA A 284 -25.83 -17.42 -7.96
C ALA A 284 -26.23 -18.11 -6.64
N LYS A 285 -25.39 -18.05 -5.60
CA LYS A 285 -25.71 -18.55 -4.25
C LYS A 285 -26.72 -17.68 -3.48
N VAL A 286 -26.79 -16.40 -3.77
CA VAL A 286 -27.72 -15.47 -3.10
C VAL A 286 -29.12 -15.54 -3.74
N ALA A 287 -29.20 -15.77 -5.04
CA ALA A 287 -30.47 -15.96 -5.76
C ALA A 287 -31.15 -17.27 -5.35
N SER A 288 -30.39 -18.36 -5.13
CA SER A 288 -30.94 -19.65 -4.69
C SER A 288 -31.49 -19.65 -3.24
N GLN A 289 -31.09 -18.69 -2.41
CA GLN A 289 -31.60 -18.51 -1.04
C GLN A 289 -32.85 -17.61 -0.95
N ARG A 290 -33.29 -17.02 -2.06
CA ARG A 290 -34.52 -16.20 -2.15
C ARG A 290 -35.71 -16.95 -2.75
N GLY A 291 -35.49 -18.20 -3.17
CA GLY A 291 -36.48 -19.05 -3.84
C GLY A 291 -37.13 -20.11 -2.95
N ASP A 292 -36.94 -20.06 -1.61
CA ASP A 292 -37.60 -20.93 -0.65
C ASP A 292 -38.47 -20.12 0.34
#